data_52987d9ca3978cb0f5b0c7e7097a06d7
#
_entry.id   52987d9ca3978cb0f5b0c7e7097a06d7
#
_cell.length_a   1.000
_cell.length_b   1.000
_cell.length_c   1.000
_cell.angle_alpha   90.00
_cell.angle_beta   90.00
_cell.angle_gamma   90.00
#
_symmetry.space_group_name_H-M   'P 1'
#
loop_
_entity.id
_entity.type
_entity.pdbx_description
1 polymer ?
#
loop_
_entity_poly.entity_id
_entity_poly.type
_entity_poly.pdbx_seq_one_letter_code
_entity_poly.pdbx_strand_id
1 'polypeptide(L)'
;EEKPQITNVERIYEGKEYVVKIRARKFKQGELMFVRLEANSPNTDLTQLQNYNLFWMKKKVEMFVLNNVYMGFIPIHPELEPGTYDLEIKTNENEETYKVCPVQIEANKFKETRVTENLRLPKRFAPKKSGAGPIKFILECEKLKRTAFQSETIPFFTQNFHLPAKIKKITSNFYARRNYFTKKGKPHGGIDIRGASGDPIHAIQDGKVVISRPMYFEGIFTVID
;
A
#
# COMPACT_ATOMS: atom_id res chain seq x y z
N GLU A 1 13.91 -25.13 6.81
CA GLU A 1 13.86 -23.72 7.29
C GLU A 1 12.40 -23.38 7.58
N GLU A 2 12.05 -23.20 8.84
CA GLU A 2 10.72 -22.75 9.24
C GLU A 2 10.47 -21.38 8.64
N LYS A 3 9.37 -21.27 7.89
CA LYS A 3 8.89 -19.97 7.42
C LYS A 3 8.56 -19.12 8.65
N PRO A 4 9.08 -17.89 8.77
CA PRO A 4 8.75 -17.05 9.90
C PRO A 4 7.23 -16.90 9.99
N GLN A 5 6.65 -17.33 11.10
CA GLN A 5 5.23 -17.11 11.38
C GLN A 5 5.01 -15.61 11.47
N ILE A 6 4.27 -15.08 10.51
CA ILE A 6 3.82 -13.69 10.55
C ILE A 6 2.68 -13.63 11.57
N THR A 7 3.00 -13.25 12.79
CA THR A 7 1.99 -12.98 13.81
C THR A 7 1.35 -11.63 13.52
N ASN A 8 0.09 -11.66 13.09
CA ASN A 8 -0.71 -10.44 12.98
C ASN A 8 -1.23 -10.04 14.37
N VAL A 9 -1.24 -8.76 14.64
CA VAL A 9 -1.88 -8.19 15.83
C VAL A 9 -3.31 -7.79 15.43
N GLU A 10 -4.28 -8.20 16.26
CA GLU A 10 -5.69 -7.88 16.06
C GLU A 10 -6.21 -7.02 17.22
N ARG A 11 -7.05 -6.06 16.91
CA ARG A 11 -7.83 -5.27 17.85
C ARG A 11 -9.30 -5.43 17.52
N ILE A 12 -10.11 -5.67 18.56
CA ILE A 12 -11.55 -5.93 18.42
C ILE A 12 -12.30 -4.86 19.19
N TYR A 13 -13.28 -4.25 18.55
CA TYR A 13 -14.15 -3.24 19.14
C TYR A 13 -15.59 -3.65 18.93
N GLU A 14 -16.29 -3.95 20.03
CA GLU A 14 -17.69 -4.37 19.99
C GLU A 14 -18.61 -3.16 19.94
N GLY A 15 -19.50 -3.13 18.98
CA GLY A 15 -20.63 -2.24 18.89
C GLY A 15 -21.91 -2.99 19.26
N LYS A 16 -23.07 -2.32 19.22
CA LYS A 16 -24.37 -2.92 19.52
C LYS A 16 -24.77 -3.96 18.46
N GLU A 17 -24.58 -3.64 17.20
CA GLU A 17 -25.05 -4.43 16.06
C GLU A 17 -23.90 -5.05 15.25
N TYR A 18 -22.67 -4.63 15.50
CA TYR A 18 -21.50 -5.04 14.74
C TYR A 18 -20.24 -5.15 15.62
N VAL A 19 -19.25 -5.84 15.08
CA VAL A 19 -17.88 -5.89 15.61
C VAL A 19 -16.93 -5.31 14.57
N VAL A 20 -16.05 -4.42 14.99
CA VAL A 20 -14.92 -3.94 14.19
C VAL A 20 -13.69 -4.73 14.56
N LYS A 21 -13.08 -5.36 13.58
CA LYS A 21 -11.80 -6.05 13.72
C LYS A 21 -10.75 -5.33 12.89
N ILE A 22 -9.70 -4.84 13.54
CA ILE A 22 -8.58 -4.20 12.89
C ILE A 22 -7.36 -5.10 13.05
N ARG A 23 -6.79 -5.52 11.93
CA ARG A 23 -5.64 -6.42 11.89
C ARG A 23 -4.48 -5.76 11.16
N ALA A 24 -3.29 -5.89 11.69
CA ALA A 24 -2.05 -5.46 11.04
C ALA A 24 -0.91 -6.42 11.42
N ARG A 25 0.14 -6.47 10.61
CA ARG A 25 1.38 -7.13 11.03
C ARG A 25 1.95 -6.46 12.28
N LYS A 26 1.92 -5.12 12.29
CA LYS A 26 2.24 -4.24 13.41
C LYS A 26 1.51 -2.92 13.22
N PHE A 27 1.06 -2.29 14.29
CA PHE A 27 0.45 -0.96 14.25
C PHE A 27 1.53 0.11 14.30
N LYS A 28 2.26 0.31 13.18
CA LYS A 28 3.29 1.33 13.08
C LYS A 28 3.42 1.96 11.69
N GLN A 29 4.14 3.06 11.66
CA GLN A 29 4.40 3.82 10.43
C GLN A 29 4.82 2.91 9.27
N GLY A 30 4.20 3.10 8.10
CA GLY A 30 4.50 2.38 6.86
C GLY A 30 3.91 0.98 6.78
N GLU A 31 3.11 0.56 7.74
CA GLU A 31 2.37 -0.70 7.70
C GLU A 31 0.97 -0.51 7.09
N LEU A 32 0.33 -1.62 6.76
CA LEU A 32 -1.04 -1.68 6.28
C LEU A 32 -1.93 -2.26 7.37
N MET A 33 -3.02 -1.58 7.68
CA MET A 33 -4.10 -2.12 8.50
C MET A 33 -5.19 -2.67 7.59
N PHE A 34 -5.78 -3.74 8.03
CA PHE A 34 -6.92 -4.39 7.44
C PHE A 34 -8.09 -4.28 8.40
N VAL A 35 -9.16 -3.63 7.99
CA VAL A 35 -10.36 -3.46 8.81
C VAL A 35 -11.49 -4.33 8.29
N ARG A 36 -12.21 -4.98 9.18
CA ARG A 36 -13.43 -5.73 8.90
C ARG A 36 -14.54 -5.26 9.81
N LEU A 37 -15.72 -5.13 9.23
CA LEU A 37 -16.95 -4.90 9.94
C LEU A 37 -17.79 -6.18 9.83
N GLU A 38 -18.06 -6.79 10.96
CA GLU A 38 -18.84 -8.05 11.04
C GLU A 38 -20.10 -7.80 11.88
N ALA A 39 -21.17 -8.47 11.53
CA ALA A 39 -22.40 -8.40 12.32
C ALA A 39 -22.28 -9.18 13.63
N ASN A 40 -22.88 -8.68 14.70
CA ASN A 40 -22.95 -9.38 15.99
C ASN A 40 -23.93 -10.58 15.95
N SER A 41 -24.87 -10.56 15.03
CA SER A 41 -25.87 -11.62 14.87
C SER A 41 -25.67 -12.35 13.54
N PRO A 42 -25.74 -13.68 13.51
CA PRO A 42 -25.64 -14.45 12.26
C PRO A 42 -26.79 -14.17 11.29
N ASN A 43 -27.88 -13.58 11.75
CA ASN A 43 -29.04 -13.21 10.94
C ASN A 43 -28.97 -11.78 10.40
N THR A 44 -27.93 -11.01 10.70
CA THR A 44 -27.75 -9.66 10.18
C THR A 44 -27.28 -9.73 8.74
N ASP A 45 -28.03 -9.13 7.83
CA ASP A 45 -27.65 -9.04 6.42
C ASP A 45 -26.44 -8.09 6.26
N LEU A 46 -25.52 -8.47 5.39
CA LEU A 46 -24.37 -7.63 5.02
C LEU A 46 -24.77 -6.27 4.46
N THR A 47 -25.94 -6.17 3.84
CA THR A 47 -26.49 -4.89 3.35
C THR A 47 -26.69 -3.89 4.47
N GLN A 48 -26.99 -4.35 5.68
CA GLN A 48 -27.12 -3.48 6.86
C GLN A 48 -25.77 -2.91 7.29
N LEU A 49 -24.68 -3.66 7.12
CA LEU A 49 -23.33 -3.18 7.44
C LEU A 49 -22.87 -2.10 6.46
N GLN A 50 -23.39 -2.06 5.25
CA GLN A 50 -23.09 -1.01 4.26
C GLN A 50 -23.70 0.36 4.64
N ASN A 51 -24.58 0.41 5.65
CA ASN A 51 -25.06 1.65 6.23
C ASN A 51 -24.02 2.34 7.11
N TYR A 52 -22.92 1.69 7.40
CA TYR A 52 -21.82 2.26 8.18
C TYR A 52 -20.66 2.69 7.29
N ASN A 53 -20.24 3.93 7.48
CA ASN A 53 -19.03 4.49 6.89
C ASN A 53 -17.91 4.54 7.92
N LEU A 54 -16.74 4.10 7.55
CA LEU A 54 -15.54 4.18 8.37
C LEU A 54 -14.68 5.35 7.92
N PHE A 55 -14.13 6.08 8.90
CA PHE A 55 -13.26 7.21 8.64
C PHE A 55 -11.95 7.05 9.41
N TRP A 56 -10.84 7.15 8.71
CA TRP A 56 -9.51 7.22 9.28
C TRP A 56 -8.92 8.60 9.05
N MET A 57 -8.59 9.32 10.13
CA MET A 57 -8.07 10.69 10.04
C MET A 57 -8.96 11.59 9.16
N LYS A 58 -10.27 11.56 9.39
CA LYS A 58 -11.31 12.31 8.65
C LYS A 58 -11.46 11.92 7.16
N LYS A 59 -10.73 10.93 6.68
CA LYS A 59 -10.89 10.40 5.32
C LYS A 59 -11.75 9.15 5.36
N LYS A 60 -12.72 9.07 4.46
CA LYS A 60 -13.53 7.87 4.30
C LYS A 60 -12.65 6.71 3.88
N VAL A 61 -12.83 5.57 4.53
CA VAL A 61 -12.18 4.31 4.16
C VAL A 61 -13.01 3.65 3.08
N GLU A 62 -12.37 3.31 1.96
CA GLU A 62 -13.02 2.55 0.91
C GLU A 62 -13.25 1.12 1.39
N MET A 63 -14.53 0.78 1.56
CA MET A 63 -14.98 -0.52 2.02
C MET A 63 -15.62 -1.29 0.88
N PHE A 64 -15.37 -2.59 0.83
CA PHE A 64 -15.91 -3.50 -0.19
C PHE A 64 -16.32 -4.83 0.44
N VAL A 65 -17.18 -5.57 -0.26
CA VAL A 65 -17.59 -6.91 0.16
C VAL A 65 -16.75 -7.95 -0.60
N LEU A 66 -16.09 -8.81 0.13
CA LEU A 66 -15.36 -9.94 -0.42
C LEU A 66 -15.65 -11.19 0.42
N ASN A 67 -16.08 -12.29 -0.22
CA ASN A 67 -16.40 -13.56 0.44
C ASN A 67 -17.33 -13.38 1.67
N ASN A 68 -18.38 -12.61 1.51
CA ASN A 68 -19.32 -12.26 2.58
C ASN A 68 -18.70 -11.54 3.78
N VAL A 69 -17.62 -10.83 3.58
CA VAL A 69 -17.01 -9.97 4.60
C VAL A 69 -16.94 -8.53 4.10
N TYR A 70 -17.46 -7.59 4.89
CA TYR A 70 -17.34 -6.15 4.60
C TYR A 70 -16.04 -5.63 5.18
N MET A 71 -15.11 -5.20 4.29
CA MET A 71 -13.73 -4.94 4.66
C MET A 71 -13.12 -3.78 3.90
N GLY A 72 -11.98 -3.29 4.39
CA GLY A 72 -11.20 -2.25 3.74
C GLY A 72 -9.74 -2.28 4.16
N PHE A 73 -8.92 -1.53 3.42
CA PHE A 73 -7.50 -1.34 3.68
C PHE A 73 -7.21 0.09 4.13
N ILE A 74 -6.42 0.24 5.17
CA ILE A 74 -6.01 1.54 5.71
C ILE A 74 -4.48 1.59 5.77
N PRO A 75 -3.81 2.31 4.85
CA PRO A 75 -2.37 2.49 4.92
C PRO A 75 -2.00 3.45 6.06
N ILE A 76 -1.04 3.06 6.89
CA ILE A 76 -0.44 3.94 7.89
C ILE A 76 0.68 4.72 7.21
N HIS A 77 0.48 6.03 7.03
CA HIS A 77 1.48 6.85 6.34
C HIS A 77 2.84 6.78 7.05
N PRO A 78 3.97 6.58 6.33
CA PRO A 78 5.29 6.47 6.96
C PRO A 78 5.74 7.70 7.75
N GLU A 79 5.19 8.88 7.44
CA GLU A 79 5.48 10.15 8.13
C GLU A 79 4.37 10.56 9.12
N LEU A 80 3.41 9.66 9.41
CA LEU A 80 2.41 9.91 10.43
C LEU A 80 3.11 9.94 11.80
N GLU A 81 2.89 10.98 12.58
CA GLU A 81 3.47 11.04 13.94
C GLU A 81 2.98 9.86 14.78
N PRO A 82 3.85 9.25 15.59
CA PRO A 82 3.43 8.20 16.52
C PRO A 82 2.41 8.74 17.52
N GLY A 83 1.39 7.95 17.81
CA GLY A 83 0.33 8.40 18.71
C GLY A 83 -0.94 7.56 18.57
N THR A 84 -1.99 7.98 19.26
CA THR A 84 -3.31 7.35 19.17
C THR A 84 -4.16 8.09 18.15
N TYR A 85 -4.74 7.32 17.24
CA TYR A 85 -5.63 7.81 16.17
C TYR A 85 -6.94 7.05 16.21
N ASP A 86 -8.01 7.74 15.94
CA ASP A 86 -9.33 7.15 15.99
C ASP A 86 -9.79 6.68 14.61
N LEU A 87 -10.23 5.42 14.55
CA LEU A 87 -11.08 4.96 13.48
C LEU A 87 -12.53 5.26 13.89
N GLU A 88 -13.14 6.21 13.22
CA GLU A 88 -14.51 6.63 13.46
C GLU A 88 -15.48 5.82 12.60
N ILE A 89 -16.63 5.48 13.16
CA ILE A 89 -17.73 4.83 12.46
C ILE A 89 -18.93 5.74 12.51
N LYS A 90 -19.53 5.99 11.35
CA LYS A 90 -20.71 6.83 11.20
C LYS A 90 -21.78 6.07 10.41
N THR A 91 -23.05 6.34 10.69
CA THR A 91 -24.15 5.82 9.88
C THR A 91 -24.39 6.71 8.66
N ASN A 92 -24.98 6.15 7.61
CA ASN A 92 -25.36 6.92 6.42
C ASN A 92 -26.46 7.96 6.72
N GLU A 93 -27.28 7.71 7.77
CA GLU A 93 -28.42 8.55 8.15
C GLU A 93 -28.00 9.74 9.01
N ASN A 94 -26.88 9.62 9.74
CA ASN A 94 -26.39 10.63 10.67
C ASN A 94 -24.89 10.81 10.49
N GLU A 95 -24.45 12.06 10.28
CA GLU A 95 -23.01 12.39 10.27
C GLU A 95 -22.38 12.32 11.68
N GLU A 96 -23.18 12.06 12.70
CA GLU A 96 -22.69 11.87 14.05
C GLU A 96 -21.84 10.60 14.17
N THR A 97 -20.75 10.71 14.90
CA THR A 97 -19.86 9.57 15.15
C THR A 97 -20.56 8.57 16.05
N TYR A 98 -20.87 7.40 15.52
CA TYR A 98 -21.54 6.33 16.25
C TYR A 98 -20.58 5.57 17.18
N LYS A 99 -19.35 5.36 16.75
CA LYS A 99 -18.32 4.65 17.51
C LYS A 99 -16.93 5.19 17.17
N VAL A 100 -16.07 5.24 18.19
CA VAL A 100 -14.65 5.54 18.06
C VAL A 100 -13.83 4.33 18.49
N CYS A 101 -12.90 3.92 17.62
CA CYS A 101 -11.98 2.80 17.86
C CYS A 101 -10.54 3.35 17.90
N PRO A 102 -9.95 3.59 19.08
CA PRO A 102 -8.61 4.15 19.18
C PRO A 102 -7.55 3.13 18.76
N VAL A 103 -6.66 3.53 17.88
CA VAL A 103 -5.55 2.73 17.38
C VAL A 103 -4.23 3.43 17.70
N GLN A 104 -3.41 2.77 18.54
CA GLN A 104 -2.07 3.25 18.86
C GLN A 104 -1.12 2.92 17.73
N ILE A 105 -0.50 3.95 17.14
CA ILE A 105 0.51 3.82 16.08
C ILE A 105 1.89 4.07 16.67
N GLU A 106 2.79 3.11 16.45
CA GLU A 106 4.17 3.18 16.90
C GLU A 106 5.10 3.79 15.85
N ALA A 107 6.22 4.33 16.30
CA ALA A 107 7.29 4.78 15.44
C ALA A 107 7.92 3.59 14.69
N ASN A 108 8.32 3.83 13.45
CA ASN A 108 9.14 2.91 12.67
C ASN A 108 10.47 3.56 12.30
N LYS A 109 11.54 2.78 12.30
CA LYS A 109 12.86 3.24 11.87
C LYS A 109 13.08 2.86 10.41
N PHE A 110 13.01 3.83 9.53
CA PHE A 110 13.34 3.65 8.12
C PHE A 110 14.83 3.86 7.88
N LYS A 111 15.40 3.06 6.99
CA LYS A 111 16.83 3.13 6.68
C LYS A 111 17.13 4.43 5.94
N GLU A 112 18.06 5.24 6.48
CA GLU A 112 18.62 6.37 5.80
C GLU A 112 20.12 6.12 5.52
N THR A 113 20.56 6.45 4.32
CA THR A 113 21.97 6.32 3.92
C THR A 113 22.43 7.65 3.36
N ARG A 114 23.57 8.13 3.83
CA ARG A 114 24.20 9.32 3.28
C ARG A 114 25.15 8.91 2.16
N VAL A 115 24.95 9.49 0.99
CA VAL A 115 25.83 9.30 -0.16
C VAL A 115 26.75 10.52 -0.24
N THR A 116 28.04 10.29 -0.01
CA THR A 116 29.08 11.32 0.00
C THR A 116 29.90 11.36 -1.30
N GLU A 117 29.76 10.32 -2.12
CA GLU A 117 30.47 10.21 -3.39
C GLU A 117 29.62 10.74 -4.54
N ASN A 118 30.31 11.32 -5.55
CA ASN A 118 29.65 11.68 -6.80
C ASN A 118 29.18 10.40 -7.51
N LEU A 119 27.87 10.17 -7.54
CA LEU A 119 27.29 9.11 -8.35
C LEU A 119 27.57 9.40 -9.82
N ARG A 120 28.51 8.66 -10.40
CA ARG A 120 28.66 8.62 -11.85
C ARG A 120 27.41 7.90 -12.41
N LEU A 121 26.47 8.66 -12.92
CA LEU A 121 25.34 8.07 -13.65
C LEU A 121 25.90 7.21 -14.78
N PRO A 122 25.47 5.96 -14.92
CA PRO A 122 25.83 5.17 -16.09
C PRO A 122 25.53 5.96 -17.36
N LYS A 123 26.40 5.86 -18.37
CA LYS A 123 26.27 6.63 -19.63
C LYS A 123 24.86 6.55 -20.27
N ARG A 124 24.16 5.43 -20.05
CA ARG A 124 22.78 5.24 -20.52
C ARG A 124 21.76 6.20 -19.89
N PHE A 125 22.05 6.73 -18.68
CA PHE A 125 21.20 7.69 -17.97
C PHE A 125 21.75 9.11 -18.00
N ALA A 126 22.96 9.30 -18.57
CA ALA A 126 23.49 10.64 -18.79
C ALA A 126 22.57 11.36 -19.79
N PRO A 127 22.18 12.62 -19.54
CA PRO A 127 21.40 13.37 -20.49
C PRO A 127 22.22 13.46 -21.80
N LYS A 128 21.76 12.75 -22.82
CA LYS A 128 22.29 12.95 -24.18
C LYS A 128 21.98 14.38 -24.54
N LYS A 129 23.01 15.14 -24.86
CA LYS A 129 22.85 16.49 -25.40
C LYS A 129 21.85 16.37 -26.60
N SER A 130 20.70 17.03 -26.44
CA SER A 130 19.73 17.35 -27.46
C SER A 130 18.96 16.21 -28.12
N GLY A 131 17.67 16.27 -27.95
CA GLY A 131 16.63 15.64 -28.76
C GLY A 131 15.29 15.70 -28.03
N ALA A 132 14.26 16.24 -28.65
CA ALA A 132 12.89 16.26 -28.09
C ALA A 132 12.33 14.86 -27.84
N GLY A 133 12.90 13.84 -28.50
CA GLY A 133 12.47 12.44 -28.39
C GLY A 133 12.51 11.83 -26.97
N PRO A 134 13.61 11.91 -26.23
CA PRO A 134 13.67 11.38 -24.88
C PRO A 134 12.70 12.06 -23.93
N ILE A 135 12.55 13.38 -24.04
CA ILE A 135 11.63 14.16 -23.20
C ILE A 135 10.17 13.76 -23.48
N LYS A 136 9.80 13.63 -24.75
CA LYS A 136 8.46 13.20 -25.15
C LYS A 136 8.14 11.82 -24.58
N PHE A 137 9.08 10.88 -24.67
CA PHE A 137 8.89 9.53 -24.14
C PHE A 137 8.79 9.52 -22.59
N ILE A 138 9.58 10.33 -21.90
CA ILE A 138 9.46 10.49 -20.44
C ILE A 138 8.07 11.00 -20.07
N LEU A 139 7.57 12.05 -20.74
CA LEU A 139 6.25 12.62 -20.47
C LEU A 139 5.12 11.62 -20.76
N GLU A 140 5.26 10.83 -21.82
CA GLU A 140 4.32 9.74 -22.13
C GLU A 140 4.29 8.70 -21.00
N CYS A 141 5.46 8.24 -20.54
CA CYS A 141 5.58 7.29 -19.43
C CYS A 141 4.92 7.83 -18.14
N GLU A 142 5.20 9.09 -17.80
CA GLU A 142 4.59 9.73 -16.62
C GLU A 142 3.07 9.84 -16.74
N LYS A 143 2.55 10.18 -17.92
CA LYS A 143 1.11 10.22 -18.17
C LYS A 143 0.47 8.84 -17.97
N LEU A 144 1.05 7.79 -18.55
CA LEU A 144 0.55 6.42 -18.42
C LEU A 144 0.53 5.95 -16.96
N LYS A 145 1.59 6.20 -16.20
CA LYS A 145 1.64 5.88 -14.77
C LYS A 145 0.56 6.61 -14.00
N ARG A 146 0.41 7.92 -14.23
CA ARG A 146 -0.62 8.71 -13.56
C ARG A 146 -2.02 8.15 -13.81
N THR A 147 -2.34 7.81 -15.05
CA THR A 147 -3.64 7.21 -15.39
C THR A 147 -3.83 5.86 -14.71
N ALA A 148 -2.81 5.00 -14.71
CA ALA A 148 -2.91 3.69 -14.09
C ALA A 148 -3.07 3.76 -12.56
N PHE A 149 -2.38 4.69 -11.89
CA PHE A 149 -2.48 4.87 -10.45
C PHE A 149 -3.71 5.67 -9.98
N GLN A 150 -4.52 6.15 -10.91
CA GLN A 150 -5.84 6.75 -10.64
C GLN A 150 -6.98 5.75 -10.87
N SER A 151 -6.67 4.53 -11.27
CA SER A 151 -7.67 3.47 -11.41
C SER A 151 -8.17 3.05 -10.03
N GLU A 152 -9.47 3.01 -9.87
CA GLU A 152 -10.16 2.59 -8.66
C GLU A 152 -11.15 1.49 -9.04
N THR A 153 -10.74 0.24 -8.89
CA THR A 153 -11.61 -0.90 -9.14
C THR A 153 -11.97 -1.62 -7.86
N ILE A 154 -13.14 -2.25 -7.84
CA ILE A 154 -13.54 -3.09 -6.71
C ILE A 154 -12.59 -4.30 -6.69
N PRO A 155 -11.92 -4.59 -5.56
CA PRO A 155 -11.09 -5.77 -5.43
C PRO A 155 -11.86 -7.05 -5.71
N PHE A 156 -11.29 -7.91 -6.57
CA PHE A 156 -11.91 -9.20 -6.93
C PHE A 156 -10.98 -10.40 -6.72
N PHE A 157 -9.98 -10.27 -5.89
CA PHE A 157 -9.08 -11.35 -5.54
C PHE A 157 -9.81 -12.45 -4.73
N THR A 158 -9.51 -13.70 -5.06
CA THR A 158 -10.18 -14.88 -4.48
C THR A 158 -9.29 -15.70 -3.58
N GLN A 159 -8.00 -15.42 -3.57
CA GLN A 159 -6.96 -16.20 -2.90
C GLN A 159 -6.10 -15.33 -1.98
N ASN A 160 -5.19 -15.97 -1.26
CA ASN A 160 -4.17 -15.26 -0.48
C ASN A 160 -3.15 -14.57 -1.40
N PHE A 161 -2.59 -13.47 -0.93
CA PHE A 161 -1.51 -12.79 -1.64
C PHE A 161 -0.25 -13.68 -1.70
N HIS A 162 0.42 -13.66 -2.84
CA HIS A 162 1.63 -14.41 -3.11
C HIS A 162 2.83 -13.48 -3.26
N LEU A 163 4.03 -14.01 -3.03
CA LEU A 163 5.24 -13.26 -3.33
C LEU A 163 5.43 -13.18 -4.85
N PRO A 164 5.78 -11.99 -5.38
CA PRO A 164 5.95 -11.80 -6.83
C PRO A 164 7.14 -12.56 -7.40
N ALA A 165 8.09 -12.94 -6.56
CA ALA A 165 9.28 -13.70 -6.94
C ALA A 165 9.84 -14.47 -5.76
N LYS A 166 10.72 -15.44 -6.00
CA LYS A 166 11.52 -16.06 -4.94
C LYS A 166 12.46 -15.02 -4.33
N ILE A 167 12.21 -14.64 -3.08
CA ILE A 167 13.02 -13.64 -2.40
C ILE A 167 14.35 -14.27 -1.96
N LYS A 168 15.40 -14.05 -2.76
CA LYS A 168 16.78 -14.41 -2.39
C LYS A 168 17.40 -13.37 -1.46
N LYS A 169 17.15 -12.09 -1.73
CA LYS A 169 17.65 -10.94 -0.95
C LYS A 169 16.85 -9.69 -1.28
N ILE A 170 16.45 -8.94 -0.26
CA ILE A 170 15.95 -7.58 -0.41
C ILE A 170 17.16 -6.64 -0.42
N THR A 171 17.35 -5.88 -1.49
CA THR A 171 18.48 -4.96 -1.66
C THR A 171 18.15 -3.53 -1.26
N SER A 172 16.87 -3.16 -1.30
CA SER A 172 16.35 -1.89 -0.77
C SER A 172 14.97 -2.10 -0.18
N ASN A 173 14.76 -1.60 1.04
CA ASN A 173 13.50 -1.70 1.76
C ASN A 173 12.56 -0.55 1.38
N PHE A 174 11.26 -0.78 1.64
CA PHE A 174 10.25 0.28 1.60
C PHE A 174 10.66 1.46 2.47
N TYR A 175 10.41 2.66 1.95
CA TYR A 175 10.69 3.95 2.57
C TYR A 175 12.16 4.22 2.90
N ALA A 176 13.12 3.40 2.43
CA ALA A 176 14.54 3.70 2.55
C ALA A 176 14.88 4.98 1.79
N ARG A 177 15.73 5.84 2.39
CA ARG A 177 16.19 7.09 1.78
C ARG A 177 17.68 7.07 1.51
N ARG A 178 18.06 7.65 0.37
CA ARG A 178 19.45 7.98 0.06
C ARG A 178 19.59 9.49 0.02
N ASN A 179 20.22 10.05 1.04
CA ASN A 179 20.46 11.50 1.13
C ASN A 179 21.76 11.84 0.42
N TYR A 180 21.69 12.74 -0.55
CA TYR A 180 22.82 13.14 -1.37
C TYR A 180 23.36 14.48 -0.88
N PHE A 181 24.58 14.53 -0.35
CA PHE A 181 25.22 15.74 0.19
C PHE A 181 24.27 16.48 1.17
N THR A 182 23.75 17.62 0.75
CA THR A 182 22.82 18.45 1.53
C THR A 182 21.35 18.22 1.18
N LYS A 183 21.06 17.36 0.18
CA LYS A 183 19.67 17.14 -0.28
C LYS A 183 19.10 15.85 0.30
N LYS A 184 17.95 15.96 0.94
CA LYS A 184 17.15 14.79 1.35
C LYS A 184 16.64 14.09 0.10
N GLY A 185 16.95 12.80 -0.04
CA GLY A 185 16.49 11.98 -1.16
C GLY A 185 15.00 11.66 -1.05
N LYS A 186 14.36 11.30 -2.16
CA LYS A 186 13.01 10.76 -2.14
C LYS A 186 12.99 9.38 -1.46
N PRO A 187 11.96 9.07 -0.66
CA PRO A 187 11.82 7.74 -0.09
C PRO A 187 11.56 6.71 -1.18
N HIS A 188 12.01 5.49 -0.95
CA HIS A 188 11.76 4.37 -1.85
C HIS A 188 10.30 3.89 -1.72
N GLY A 189 9.51 3.98 -2.78
CA GLY A 189 8.08 3.66 -2.78
C GLY A 189 7.75 2.16 -2.79
N GLY A 190 8.75 1.28 -2.74
CA GLY A 190 8.58 -0.17 -2.81
C GLY A 190 9.74 -0.93 -2.17
N ILE A 191 9.95 -2.15 -2.60
CA ILE A 191 11.09 -2.99 -2.22
C ILE A 191 11.84 -3.43 -3.47
N ASP A 192 13.17 -3.46 -3.41
CA ASP A 192 14.01 -4.03 -4.46
C ASP A 192 14.38 -5.48 -4.09
N ILE A 193 13.99 -6.42 -4.93
CA ILE A 193 14.31 -7.84 -4.78
C ILE A 193 15.43 -8.20 -5.75
N ARG A 194 16.48 -8.85 -5.26
CA ARG A 194 17.56 -9.36 -6.11
C ARG A 194 17.05 -10.52 -6.95
N GLY A 195 17.17 -10.40 -8.26
CA GLY A 195 16.90 -11.43 -9.25
C GLY A 195 17.98 -11.46 -10.33
N ALA A 196 17.95 -12.45 -11.18
CA ALA A 196 18.71 -12.57 -12.41
C ALA A 196 17.82 -12.28 -13.63
N SER A 197 18.44 -11.97 -14.76
CA SER A 197 17.69 -11.88 -16.03
C SER A 197 17.07 -13.26 -16.36
N GLY A 198 15.75 -13.26 -16.64
CA GLY A 198 15.00 -14.47 -16.90
C GLY A 198 14.36 -15.12 -15.66
N ASP A 199 14.62 -14.62 -14.44
CA ASP A 199 13.88 -15.07 -13.25
C ASP A 199 12.38 -14.74 -13.43
N PRO A 200 11.45 -15.67 -13.16
CA PRO A 200 10.03 -15.43 -13.32
C PRO A 200 9.51 -14.43 -12.28
N ILE A 201 8.59 -13.56 -12.71
CA ILE A 201 7.84 -12.64 -11.86
C ILE A 201 6.36 -12.96 -12.01
N HIS A 202 5.69 -13.14 -10.89
CA HIS A 202 4.27 -13.50 -10.82
C HIS A 202 3.44 -12.35 -10.29
N ALA A 203 2.17 -12.28 -10.70
CA ALA A 203 1.20 -11.42 -10.06
C ALA A 203 1.07 -11.79 -8.58
N ILE A 204 0.99 -10.79 -7.71
CA ILE A 204 0.83 -11.02 -6.25
C ILE A 204 -0.57 -11.48 -5.90
N GLN A 205 -1.53 -11.21 -6.79
CA GLN A 205 -2.96 -11.57 -6.67
C GLN A 205 -3.61 -11.47 -8.05
N ASP A 206 -4.87 -11.93 -8.15
CA ASP A 206 -5.73 -11.69 -9.31
C ASP A 206 -5.88 -10.19 -9.56
N GLY A 207 -5.95 -9.79 -10.82
CA GLY A 207 -6.05 -8.39 -11.18
C GLY A 207 -6.01 -8.19 -12.69
N LYS A 208 -6.26 -6.97 -13.12
CA LYS A 208 -6.21 -6.57 -14.52
C LYS A 208 -4.88 -5.91 -14.84
N VAL A 209 -4.15 -6.42 -15.81
CA VAL A 209 -2.94 -5.77 -16.32
C VAL A 209 -3.32 -4.48 -17.05
N VAL A 210 -2.96 -3.33 -16.48
CA VAL A 210 -3.24 -2.00 -17.06
C VAL A 210 -2.02 -1.39 -17.76
N ILE A 211 -0.81 -1.78 -17.37
CA ILE A 211 0.43 -1.44 -18.08
C ILE A 211 1.29 -2.71 -18.16
N SER A 212 1.88 -2.97 -19.32
CA SER A 212 2.99 -3.94 -19.48
C SER A 212 3.79 -3.53 -20.72
N ARG A 213 4.84 -2.71 -20.50
CA ARG A 213 5.68 -2.19 -21.59
C ARG A 213 7.01 -1.64 -21.06
N PRO A 214 7.99 -1.43 -21.97
CA PRO A 214 9.19 -0.67 -21.63
C PRO A 214 8.86 0.78 -21.28
N MET A 215 9.45 1.27 -20.20
CA MET A 215 9.35 2.65 -19.71
C MET A 215 10.76 3.24 -19.62
N TYR A 216 10.85 4.57 -19.58
CA TYR A 216 12.15 5.23 -19.66
C TYR A 216 13.06 4.98 -18.45
N PHE A 217 12.50 5.09 -17.24
CA PHE A 217 13.26 4.91 -16.00
C PHE A 217 13.11 3.51 -15.40
N GLU A 218 11.93 2.92 -15.54
CA GLU A 218 11.56 1.69 -14.87
C GLU A 218 12.06 0.42 -15.59
N GLY A 219 12.42 0.53 -16.87
CA GLY A 219 12.70 -0.62 -17.70
C GLY A 219 11.39 -1.29 -18.16
N ILE A 220 11.28 -2.60 -18.09
CA ILE A 220 10.00 -3.29 -18.36
C ILE A 220 9.13 -3.12 -17.12
N PHE A 221 8.00 -2.43 -17.30
CA PHE A 221 7.12 -2.02 -16.22
C PHE A 221 5.74 -2.63 -16.40
N THR A 222 5.28 -3.32 -15.35
CA THR A 222 3.94 -3.93 -15.33
C THR A 222 3.17 -3.38 -14.13
N VAL A 223 1.92 -2.96 -14.37
CA VAL A 223 0.96 -2.57 -13.33
C VAL A 223 -0.25 -3.46 -13.45
N ILE A 224 -0.65 -3.98 -12.33
CA ILE A 224 -1.86 -4.78 -12.15
C ILE A 224 -2.78 -4.00 -11.21
N ASP A 225 -4.00 -3.77 -11.66
CA ASP A 225 -5.09 -3.13 -10.94
C ASP A 225 -6.06 -4.18 -10.43
#